data_09fbcc61cea9016890d5ea8426c2b1c0
#
_entry.id   09fbcc61cea9016890d5ea8426c2b1c0
#
_cell.length_a   1.000
_cell.length_b   1.000
_cell.length_c   1.000
_cell.angle_alpha   90.00
_cell.angle_beta   90.00
_cell.angle_gamma   90.00
#
_symmetry.space_group_name_H-M   'P 1'
#
loop_
_entity.id
_entity.type
_entity.pdbx_description
1 polymer ?
#
loop_
_entity_poly.entity_id
_entity_poly.type
_entity_poly.pdbx_seq_one_letter_code
_entity_poly.pdbx_strand_id
1 'polypeptide(L)'
;INGETVSFTKTAGDDDTDIWTYDQEDGFPLDEGKITSVLSSLSSMTAERVIEGDEIDSMADFGLETPSQEVVVTAGDEKTTIHVGDKNSSSRYYIYLNDDTSKVYLVSTSLGTMFPSDMMEWATTESMPSVTAENITKLQVEGENGYTLTKEVSAADSALQTDEWQVVDADGAAHGGDADSIGTMTSAVA
;
A
#
# COMPACT_ATOMS: atom_id res chain seq x y z
N ILE A 1 15.12 2.52 -2.96
CA ILE A 1 14.24 1.45 -3.47
C ILE A 1 14.91 0.90 -4.73
N ASN A 2 15.20 -0.39 -4.78
CA ASN A 2 15.87 -1.05 -5.92
C ASN A 2 17.20 -0.37 -6.37
N GLY A 3 17.95 0.22 -5.42
CA GLY A 3 19.18 0.97 -5.70
C GLY A 3 18.95 2.43 -6.12
N GLU A 4 17.72 2.88 -6.16
CA GLU A 4 17.38 4.28 -6.43
C GLU A 4 17.06 5.04 -5.13
N THR A 5 17.37 6.33 -5.13
CA THR A 5 16.99 7.22 -4.04
C THR A 5 15.54 7.67 -4.24
N VAL A 6 14.75 7.54 -3.19
CA VAL A 6 13.36 8.01 -3.14
C VAL A 6 13.29 9.09 -2.08
N SER A 7 12.69 10.24 -2.38
CA SER A 7 12.55 11.33 -1.44
C SER A 7 11.12 11.86 -1.39
N PHE A 8 10.72 12.26 -0.19
CA PHE A 8 9.43 12.85 0.09
C PHE A 8 9.64 14.16 0.84
N THR A 9 9.00 15.19 0.38
CA THR A 9 9.08 16.52 1.00
C THR A 9 7.74 16.92 1.59
N LYS A 10 7.80 17.47 2.81
CA LYS A 10 6.66 18.03 3.51
C LYS A 10 6.62 19.54 3.29
N THR A 11 5.51 20.05 2.77
CA THR A 11 5.26 21.47 2.56
C THR A 11 4.02 21.92 3.33
N ALA A 12 4.00 23.17 3.76
CA ALA A 12 2.80 23.77 4.34
C ALA A 12 1.72 23.96 3.26
N GLY A 13 0.54 23.43 3.48
CA GLY A 13 -0.62 23.66 2.63
C GLY A 13 -1.40 24.91 3.03
N ASP A 14 -2.45 25.23 2.28
CA ASP A 14 -3.20 26.50 2.38
C ASP A 14 -3.99 26.68 3.71
N ASP A 15 -4.32 25.60 4.41
CA ASP A 15 -5.17 25.60 5.62
C ASP A 15 -4.44 25.09 6.88
N ASP A 16 -3.16 25.42 7.06
CA ASP A 16 -2.30 24.88 8.13
C ASP A 16 -2.21 23.31 8.10
N THR A 17 -2.59 22.70 6.99
CA THR A 17 -2.39 21.27 6.76
C THR A 17 -1.09 21.06 6.02
N ASP A 18 -0.21 20.26 6.59
CA ASP A 18 1.02 19.87 5.91
C ASP A 18 0.70 18.82 4.83
N ILE A 19 1.34 18.95 3.67
CA ILE A 19 1.16 18.04 2.54
C ILE A 19 2.50 17.38 2.23
N TRP A 20 2.49 16.06 2.08
CA TRP A 20 3.64 15.29 1.62
C TRP A 20 3.59 15.10 0.10
N THR A 21 4.71 15.30 -0.55
CA THR A 21 4.88 15.08 -1.99
C THR A 21 6.03 14.11 -2.26
N TYR A 22 5.90 13.33 -3.32
CA TYR A 22 6.99 12.54 -3.88
C TYR A 22 7.81 13.42 -4.83
N ASP A 23 9.11 13.60 -4.55
CA ASP A 23 9.92 14.62 -5.23
C ASP A 23 10.28 14.27 -6.66
N GLN A 24 10.21 12.98 -7.05
CA GLN A 24 10.58 12.51 -8.38
C GLN A 24 9.43 12.51 -9.40
N GLU A 25 8.17 12.66 -8.94
CA GLU A 25 7.01 12.66 -9.82
C GLU A 25 5.92 13.61 -9.32
N ASP A 26 5.67 14.67 -10.09
CA ASP A 26 4.62 15.64 -9.79
C ASP A 26 3.23 15.00 -9.89
N GLY A 27 2.42 15.18 -8.85
CA GLY A 27 1.05 14.68 -8.81
C GLY A 27 0.93 13.19 -8.52
N PHE A 28 2.00 12.53 -8.08
CA PHE A 28 1.93 11.16 -7.59
C PHE A 28 0.90 11.06 -6.44
N PRO A 29 -0.05 10.11 -6.50
CA PRO A 29 -1.11 9.98 -5.50
C PRO A 29 -0.58 9.35 -4.21
N LEU A 30 0.27 10.09 -3.47
CA LEU A 30 0.95 9.61 -2.28
C LEU A 30 -0.02 9.35 -1.13
N ASP A 31 0.12 8.20 -0.48
CA ASP A 31 -0.56 7.89 0.78
C ASP A 31 0.21 8.51 1.96
N GLU A 32 -0.21 9.69 2.38
CA GLU A 32 0.40 10.41 3.50
C GLU A 32 0.31 9.63 4.83
N GLY A 33 -0.69 8.78 4.99
CA GLY A 33 -0.82 7.90 6.14
C GLY A 33 0.33 6.92 6.27
N LYS A 34 0.87 6.45 5.15
CA LYS A 34 2.07 5.58 5.13
C LYS A 34 3.31 6.34 5.55
N ILE A 35 3.52 7.56 5.04
CA ILE A 35 4.64 8.41 5.46
C ILE A 35 4.57 8.67 6.97
N THR A 36 3.40 9.07 7.46
CA THR A 36 3.18 9.34 8.90
C THR A 36 3.46 8.09 9.76
N SER A 37 3.04 6.91 9.28
CA SER A 37 3.28 5.64 9.96
C SER A 37 4.77 5.28 10.01
N VAL A 38 5.51 5.51 8.93
CA VAL A 38 6.97 5.33 8.87
C VAL A 38 7.66 6.26 9.86
N LEU A 39 7.35 7.54 9.84
CA LEU A 39 7.92 8.54 10.75
C LEU A 39 7.62 8.23 12.21
N SER A 40 6.39 7.83 12.54
CA SER A 40 6.01 7.37 13.88
C SER A 40 6.84 6.17 14.33
N SER A 41 7.04 5.21 13.43
CA SER A 41 7.82 4.00 13.73
C SER A 41 9.30 4.33 13.94
N LEU A 42 9.86 5.23 13.14
CA LEU A 42 11.24 5.71 13.31
C LEU A 42 11.40 6.46 14.62
N SER A 43 10.48 7.36 14.96
CA SER A 43 10.55 8.17 16.18
C SER A 43 10.39 7.36 17.47
N SER A 44 9.69 6.23 17.40
CA SER A 44 9.47 5.30 18.53
C SER A 44 10.44 4.11 18.55
N MET A 45 11.35 4.05 17.58
CA MET A 45 12.32 2.94 17.48
C MET A 45 13.27 2.95 18.67
N THR A 46 13.42 1.81 19.31
CA THR A 46 14.34 1.61 20.44
C THR A 46 15.35 0.53 20.10
N ALA A 47 16.60 0.75 20.53
CA ALA A 47 17.63 -0.28 20.45
C ALA A 47 17.38 -1.35 21.53
N GLU A 48 17.36 -2.61 21.14
CA GLU A 48 17.35 -3.76 22.07
C GLU A 48 18.74 -3.99 22.68
N ARG A 49 19.78 -3.63 21.94
CA ARG A 49 21.18 -3.70 22.37
C ARG A 49 21.98 -2.60 21.70
N VAL A 50 22.93 -2.08 22.42
CA VAL A 50 24.01 -1.21 21.91
C VAL A 50 25.32 -2.01 21.98
N ILE A 51 26.05 -2.04 20.88
CA ILE A 51 27.33 -2.69 20.70
C ILE A 51 28.35 -1.57 20.54
N GLU A 52 29.38 -1.54 21.36
CA GLU A 52 30.37 -0.46 21.35
C GLU A 52 31.75 -0.93 21.81
N GLY A 53 32.77 -0.15 21.49
CA GLY A 53 34.14 -0.42 21.91
C GLY A 53 34.70 -1.72 21.35
N ASP A 54 35.28 -2.55 22.23
CA ASP A 54 35.94 -3.83 21.87
C ASP A 54 34.97 -4.90 21.34
N GLU A 55 33.65 -4.66 21.36
CA GLU A 55 32.67 -5.55 20.76
C GLU A 55 32.52 -5.34 19.23
N ILE A 56 33.11 -4.27 18.69
CA ILE A 56 33.12 -3.96 17.27
C ILE A 56 34.49 -4.27 16.69
N ASP A 57 34.69 -5.48 16.18
CA ASP A 57 35.94 -5.85 15.48
C ASP A 57 35.96 -5.24 14.08
N SER A 58 34.85 -5.28 13.36
CA SER A 58 34.68 -4.72 12.03
C SER A 58 33.21 -4.38 11.75
N MET A 59 32.95 -3.26 11.05
CA MET A 59 31.61 -2.93 10.56
C MET A 59 31.07 -3.95 9.55
N ALA A 60 31.99 -4.68 8.88
CA ALA A 60 31.62 -5.76 7.95
C ALA A 60 30.88 -6.91 8.66
N ASP A 61 31.17 -7.20 9.94
CA ASP A 61 30.53 -8.26 10.71
C ASP A 61 29.03 -8.01 10.92
N PHE A 62 28.61 -6.77 10.77
CA PHE A 62 27.22 -6.31 10.90
C PHE A 62 26.57 -5.97 9.54
N GLY A 63 27.30 -6.18 8.42
CA GLY A 63 26.87 -5.73 7.08
C GLY A 63 26.83 -4.21 6.93
N LEU A 64 27.58 -3.48 7.77
CA LEU A 64 27.55 -2.01 7.84
C LEU A 64 28.75 -1.34 7.16
N GLU A 65 29.69 -2.10 6.59
CA GLU A 65 30.73 -1.56 5.70
C GLU A 65 30.12 -1.12 4.37
N THR A 66 29.11 -1.86 3.91
CA THR A 66 28.28 -1.51 2.74
C THR A 66 26.83 -1.68 3.14
N PRO A 67 26.21 -0.67 3.75
CA PRO A 67 24.81 -0.74 4.20
C PRO A 67 23.86 -1.13 3.07
N SER A 68 22.92 -2.01 3.36
CA SER A 68 21.90 -2.45 2.41
C SER A 68 20.88 -1.36 2.11
N GLN A 69 20.73 -0.41 3.03
CA GLN A 69 19.80 0.70 2.94
C GLN A 69 20.31 1.90 3.75
N GLU A 70 20.05 3.09 3.24
CA GLU A 70 20.27 4.33 3.94
C GLU A 70 18.96 5.11 4.02
N VAL A 71 18.60 5.54 5.21
CA VAL A 71 17.41 6.36 5.46
C VAL A 71 17.81 7.69 6.03
N VAL A 72 17.43 8.76 5.37
CA VAL A 72 17.73 10.13 5.81
C VAL A 72 16.44 10.81 6.23
N VAL A 73 16.43 11.30 7.45
CA VAL A 73 15.33 12.12 7.98
C VAL A 73 15.85 13.53 8.26
N THR A 74 15.18 14.52 7.70
CA THR A 74 15.49 15.94 7.93
C THR A 74 14.33 16.61 8.65
N ALA A 75 14.58 17.26 9.76
CA ALA A 75 13.61 17.98 10.55
C ALA A 75 14.16 19.38 10.88
N GLY A 76 13.72 20.39 10.13
CA GLY A 76 14.32 21.73 10.18
C GLY A 76 15.78 21.66 9.71
N ASP A 77 16.70 22.11 10.58
CA ASP A 77 18.15 22.09 10.29
C ASP A 77 18.83 20.79 10.75
N GLU A 78 18.11 19.88 11.41
CA GLU A 78 18.65 18.62 11.90
C GLU A 78 18.49 17.53 10.87
N LYS A 79 19.58 16.82 10.58
CA LYS A 79 19.61 15.66 9.68
C LYS A 79 20.09 14.43 10.46
N THR A 80 19.33 13.36 10.39
CA THR A 80 19.69 12.06 10.92
C THR A 80 19.75 11.05 9.79
N THR A 81 20.88 10.37 9.66
CA THR A 81 21.06 9.27 8.70
C THR A 81 21.11 7.95 9.45
N ILE A 82 20.31 6.98 9.01
CA ILE A 82 20.25 5.63 9.55
C ILE A 82 20.82 4.71 8.49
N HIS A 83 21.94 4.07 8.80
CA HIS A 83 22.56 3.07 7.93
C HIS A 83 22.13 1.68 8.39
N VAL A 84 21.55 0.90 7.49
CA VAL A 84 20.96 -0.42 7.77
C VAL A 84 21.85 -1.51 7.22
N GLY A 85 22.33 -2.38 8.09
CA GLY A 85 23.14 -3.54 7.76
C GLY A 85 22.34 -4.84 7.72
N ASP A 86 23.00 -5.92 8.12
CA ASP A 86 22.46 -7.27 8.10
C ASP A 86 21.48 -7.54 9.24
N LYS A 87 20.80 -8.68 9.14
CA LYS A 87 19.99 -9.26 10.21
C LYS A 87 20.80 -10.26 11.02
N ASN A 88 20.59 -10.25 12.33
CA ASN A 88 21.06 -11.34 13.16
C ASN A 88 20.16 -12.60 13.05
N SER A 89 20.52 -13.69 13.73
CA SER A 89 19.77 -14.95 13.77
C SER A 89 18.33 -14.82 14.32
N SER A 90 18.04 -13.74 15.07
CA SER A 90 16.72 -13.43 15.61
C SER A 90 15.96 -12.44 14.72
N SER A 91 16.41 -12.22 13.49
CA SER A 91 15.84 -11.30 12.51
C SER A 91 15.83 -9.83 12.98
N ARG A 92 16.73 -9.43 13.84
CA ARG A 92 16.97 -8.04 14.24
C ARG A 92 17.98 -7.40 13.29
N TYR A 93 17.81 -6.11 12.97
CA TYR A 93 18.73 -5.38 12.13
C TYR A 93 19.83 -4.71 12.93
N TYR A 94 21.04 -4.72 12.39
CA TYR A 94 22.13 -3.87 12.84
C TYR A 94 22.05 -2.53 12.12
N ILE A 95 22.17 -1.44 12.87
CA ILE A 95 22.18 -0.09 12.32
C ILE A 95 23.27 0.74 13.00
N TYR A 96 23.73 1.79 12.33
CA TYR A 96 24.42 2.90 12.97
C TYR A 96 23.83 4.23 12.52
N LEU A 97 24.09 5.29 13.27
CA LEU A 97 23.50 6.59 13.04
C LEU A 97 24.55 7.61 12.62
N ASN A 98 24.21 8.40 11.62
CA ASN A 98 25.09 9.42 11.04
C ASN A 98 26.44 8.80 10.62
N ASP A 99 27.54 9.45 10.94
CA ASP A 99 28.90 8.95 10.68
C ASP A 99 29.55 8.31 11.92
N ASP A 100 28.74 8.03 12.97
CA ASP A 100 29.26 7.45 14.22
C ASP A 100 29.36 5.91 14.13
N THR A 101 30.51 5.44 13.62
CA THR A 101 30.83 4.01 13.55
C THR A 101 31.34 3.41 14.88
N SER A 102 31.39 4.21 15.95
CA SER A 102 31.78 3.73 17.27
C SER A 102 30.69 2.96 18.00
N LYS A 103 29.45 3.01 17.48
CA LYS A 103 28.26 2.36 18.04
C LYS A 103 27.43 1.68 16.98
N VAL A 104 27.08 0.43 17.23
CA VAL A 104 26.12 -0.33 16.45
C VAL A 104 24.90 -0.63 17.32
N TYR A 105 23.73 -0.38 16.80
CA TYR A 105 22.47 -0.62 17.47
C TYR A 105 21.77 -1.83 16.88
N LEU A 106 21.24 -2.70 17.73
CA LEU A 106 20.40 -3.81 17.34
C LEU A 106 18.94 -3.39 17.52
N VAL A 107 18.19 -3.34 16.42
CA VAL A 107 16.79 -2.85 16.40
C VAL A 107 15.82 -3.91 15.91
N SER A 108 14.52 -3.66 16.10
CA SER A 108 13.46 -4.61 15.80
C SER A 108 13.34 -4.93 14.29
N THR A 109 12.63 -6.01 13.98
CA THR A 109 12.36 -6.48 12.62
C THR A 109 11.50 -5.55 11.79
N SER A 110 10.76 -4.62 12.41
CA SER A 110 9.85 -3.70 11.70
C SER A 110 10.59 -2.82 10.68
N LEU A 111 11.86 -2.53 10.90
CA LEU A 111 12.68 -1.73 10.00
C LEU A 111 12.72 -2.32 8.57
N GLY A 112 12.75 -3.64 8.42
CA GLY A 112 12.84 -4.30 7.10
C GLY A 112 11.57 -4.30 6.27
N THR A 113 10.43 -3.98 6.88
CA THR A 113 9.13 -3.91 6.20
C THR A 113 8.56 -2.49 6.17
N MET A 114 9.26 -1.57 6.81
CA MET A 114 8.84 -0.17 6.95
C MET A 114 8.93 0.60 5.63
N PHE A 115 9.87 0.22 4.77
CA PHE A 115 10.12 0.87 3.49
C PHE A 115 9.77 -0.07 2.35
N PRO A 116 8.58 0.04 1.76
CA PRO A 116 8.20 -0.73 0.59
C PRO A 116 9.19 -0.59 -0.55
N SER A 117 9.46 -1.69 -1.26
CA SER A 117 10.37 -1.71 -2.39
C SER A 117 9.74 -1.26 -3.71
N ASP A 118 8.41 -1.17 -3.74
CA ASP A 118 7.63 -0.70 -4.90
C ASP A 118 6.99 0.65 -4.57
N MET A 119 7.17 1.63 -5.47
CA MET A 119 6.55 2.95 -5.33
C MET A 119 5.03 2.89 -5.31
N MET A 120 4.42 1.93 -6.02
CA MET A 120 2.97 1.76 -6.00
C MET A 120 2.43 1.40 -4.61
N GLU A 121 3.25 0.81 -3.76
CA GLU A 121 2.87 0.57 -2.36
C GLU A 121 2.79 1.86 -1.53
N TRP A 122 3.38 2.96 -1.98
CA TRP A 122 3.28 4.29 -1.37
C TRP A 122 2.08 5.09 -1.88
N ALA A 123 1.42 4.62 -2.95
CA ALA A 123 0.27 5.30 -3.52
C ALA A 123 -1.03 5.04 -2.73
N THR A 124 -1.91 6.03 -2.76
CA THR A 124 -3.31 5.86 -2.39
C THR A 124 -3.98 5.00 -3.45
N THR A 125 -4.63 3.93 -3.05
CA THR A 125 -5.47 3.14 -3.95
C THR A 125 -6.88 3.68 -3.91
N GLU A 126 -7.43 4.03 -5.06
CA GLU A 126 -8.86 4.31 -5.14
C GLU A 126 -9.64 3.03 -4.85
N SER A 127 -10.54 3.11 -3.91
CA SER A 127 -11.48 2.02 -3.69
C SER A 127 -12.44 1.96 -4.88
N MET A 128 -12.64 0.78 -5.45
CA MET A 128 -13.75 0.58 -6.37
C MET A 128 -15.05 0.98 -5.65
N PRO A 129 -15.99 1.65 -6.34
CA PRO A 129 -17.29 1.93 -5.74
C PRO A 129 -17.87 0.63 -5.17
N SER A 130 -18.30 0.64 -3.91
CA SER A 130 -18.92 -0.53 -3.31
C SER A 130 -20.27 -0.74 -3.97
N VAL A 131 -20.37 -1.78 -4.81
CA VAL A 131 -21.61 -2.23 -5.42
C VAL A 131 -22.03 -3.48 -4.65
N THR A 132 -23.26 -3.53 -4.15
CA THR A 132 -23.80 -4.75 -3.59
C THR A 132 -24.52 -5.54 -4.67
N ALA A 133 -24.38 -6.86 -4.69
CA ALA A 133 -25.02 -7.73 -5.69
C ALA A 133 -26.54 -7.50 -5.80
N GLU A 134 -27.19 -7.17 -4.68
CA GLU A 134 -28.62 -6.89 -4.59
C GLU A 134 -29.03 -5.61 -5.36
N ASN A 135 -28.12 -4.63 -5.46
CA ASN A 135 -28.36 -3.35 -6.11
C ASN A 135 -28.00 -3.35 -7.61
N ILE A 136 -27.44 -4.44 -8.11
CA ILE A 136 -27.11 -4.58 -9.53
C ILE A 136 -28.41 -4.84 -10.29
N THR A 137 -28.77 -3.89 -11.17
CA THR A 137 -29.95 -4.00 -12.04
C THR A 137 -29.57 -4.27 -13.48
N LYS A 138 -28.32 -4.00 -13.85
CA LYS A 138 -27.81 -4.23 -15.20
C LYS A 138 -26.32 -4.56 -15.13
N LEU A 139 -25.92 -5.60 -15.84
CA LEU A 139 -24.52 -5.94 -16.10
C LEU A 139 -24.34 -6.10 -17.62
N GLN A 140 -23.40 -5.37 -18.18
CA GLN A 140 -23.09 -5.44 -19.61
C GLN A 140 -21.65 -5.92 -19.79
N VAL A 141 -21.48 -6.95 -20.58
CA VAL A 141 -20.17 -7.47 -20.98
C VAL A 141 -20.00 -7.22 -22.46
N GLU A 142 -18.98 -6.45 -22.80
CA GLU A 142 -18.65 -6.13 -24.20
C GLU A 142 -17.48 -7.02 -24.65
N GLY A 143 -17.50 -7.44 -25.89
CA GLY A 143 -16.49 -8.31 -26.47
C GLY A 143 -17.07 -9.19 -27.57
N GLU A 144 -16.27 -10.13 -28.08
CA GLU A 144 -16.67 -11.05 -29.18
C GLU A 144 -17.91 -11.91 -28.83
N ASN A 145 -18.10 -12.20 -27.53
CA ASN A 145 -19.28 -12.91 -27.01
C ASN A 145 -20.01 -12.02 -25.97
N GLY A 146 -20.18 -10.75 -26.31
CA GLY A 146 -20.83 -9.79 -25.45
C GLY A 146 -22.29 -10.13 -25.16
N TYR A 147 -22.75 -9.81 -23.96
CA TYR A 147 -24.13 -10.00 -23.52
C TYR A 147 -24.53 -8.90 -22.50
N THR A 148 -25.82 -8.71 -22.37
CA THR A 148 -26.39 -7.81 -21.37
C THR A 148 -27.34 -8.60 -20.46
N LEU A 149 -27.11 -8.49 -19.15
CA LEU A 149 -28.04 -8.97 -18.14
C LEU A 149 -28.84 -7.78 -17.61
N THR A 150 -30.14 -7.91 -17.59
CA THR A 150 -31.05 -6.89 -17.02
C THR A 150 -32.00 -7.55 -16.06
N LYS A 151 -32.15 -6.95 -14.87
CA LYS A 151 -33.12 -7.38 -13.89
C LYS A 151 -34.40 -6.57 -14.05
N GLU A 152 -35.50 -7.19 -14.40
CA GLU A 152 -36.80 -6.57 -14.36
C GLU A 152 -37.35 -6.59 -12.94
N VAL A 153 -37.46 -5.40 -12.33
CA VAL A 153 -38.13 -5.25 -11.03
C VAL A 153 -39.61 -5.21 -11.28
N SER A 154 -40.34 -6.22 -10.80
CA SER A 154 -41.82 -6.21 -10.85
C SER A 154 -42.33 -4.96 -10.11
N ALA A 155 -43.34 -4.26 -10.69
CA ALA A 155 -43.99 -3.14 -10.04
C ALA A 155 -44.51 -3.55 -8.65
N ALA A 156 -44.39 -2.63 -7.69
CA ALA A 156 -44.60 -2.83 -6.26
C ALA A 156 -45.95 -3.39 -5.79
N ASP A 157 -46.86 -3.76 -6.69
CA ASP A 157 -48.22 -4.15 -6.42
C ASP A 157 -48.55 -5.62 -6.76
N SER A 158 -47.54 -6.43 -7.15
CA SER A 158 -47.76 -7.86 -7.35
C SER A 158 -47.37 -8.64 -6.11
N ALA A 159 -48.30 -9.43 -5.56
CA ALA A 159 -48.06 -10.30 -4.38
C ALA A 159 -47.06 -11.44 -4.62
N LEU A 160 -46.37 -11.44 -5.76
CA LEU A 160 -45.28 -12.31 -6.19
C LEU A 160 -44.19 -11.44 -6.78
N GLN A 161 -43.33 -10.86 -5.92
CA GLN A 161 -42.09 -10.23 -6.36
C GLN A 161 -41.09 -11.35 -6.74
N THR A 162 -41.11 -11.76 -7.98
CA THR A 162 -40.02 -12.53 -8.56
C THR A 162 -39.24 -11.57 -9.44
N ASP A 163 -38.04 -11.19 -8.94
CA ASP A 163 -37.05 -10.48 -9.76
C ASP A 163 -36.55 -11.44 -10.83
N GLU A 164 -36.97 -11.24 -12.06
CA GLU A 164 -36.54 -12.09 -13.18
C GLU A 164 -35.38 -11.44 -13.92
N TRP A 165 -34.32 -12.20 -14.10
CA TRP A 165 -33.20 -11.80 -14.92
C TRP A 165 -33.43 -12.18 -16.37
N GLN A 166 -33.17 -11.25 -17.29
CA GLN A 166 -33.12 -11.48 -18.73
C GLN A 166 -31.69 -11.38 -19.23
N VAL A 167 -31.30 -12.29 -20.10
CA VAL A 167 -30.01 -12.27 -20.81
C VAL A 167 -30.30 -11.87 -22.24
N VAL A 168 -29.72 -10.77 -22.69
CA VAL A 168 -29.77 -10.37 -24.10
C VAL A 168 -28.43 -10.66 -24.73
N ASP A 169 -28.38 -11.51 -25.73
CA ASP A 169 -27.16 -11.89 -26.45
C ASP A 169 -26.71 -10.79 -27.43
N ALA A 170 -25.60 -11.04 -28.12
CA ALA A 170 -25.01 -10.11 -29.06
C ALA A 170 -25.91 -9.83 -30.28
N ASP A 171 -26.84 -10.74 -30.62
CA ASP A 171 -27.78 -10.63 -31.72
C ASP A 171 -29.08 -9.90 -31.30
N GLY A 172 -29.19 -9.55 -30.02
CA GLY A 172 -30.34 -8.86 -29.45
C GLY A 172 -31.50 -9.80 -29.06
N ALA A 173 -31.29 -11.11 -29.07
CA ALA A 173 -32.29 -12.07 -28.62
C ALA A 173 -32.33 -12.15 -27.09
N ALA A 174 -33.54 -12.10 -26.50
CA ALA A 174 -33.71 -12.19 -25.06
C ALA A 174 -34.01 -13.63 -24.63
N HIS A 175 -33.36 -14.06 -23.59
CA HIS A 175 -33.46 -15.41 -22.98
C HIS A 175 -33.74 -15.26 -21.49
N GLY A 176 -34.44 -16.21 -20.90
CA GLY A 176 -34.56 -16.29 -19.43
C GLY A 176 -33.20 -16.54 -18.79
N GLY A 177 -32.86 -15.76 -17.76
CA GLY A 177 -31.61 -15.91 -17.02
C GLY A 177 -31.74 -16.93 -15.90
N ASP A 178 -30.73 -17.78 -15.71
CA ASP A 178 -30.63 -18.64 -14.54
C ASP A 178 -30.20 -17.81 -13.33
N ALA A 179 -31.09 -17.66 -12.35
CA ALA A 179 -30.90 -16.78 -11.19
C ALA A 179 -29.68 -17.14 -10.34
N ASP A 180 -29.34 -18.43 -10.19
CA ASP A 180 -28.21 -18.88 -9.37
C ASP A 180 -26.87 -18.55 -10.05
N SER A 181 -26.79 -18.79 -11.36
CA SER A 181 -25.60 -18.44 -12.15
C SER A 181 -25.36 -16.93 -12.19
N ILE A 182 -26.43 -16.14 -12.40
CA ILE A 182 -26.35 -14.69 -12.41
C ILE A 182 -26.02 -14.14 -11.01
N GLY A 183 -26.60 -14.70 -9.95
CA GLY A 183 -26.26 -14.38 -8.56
C GLY A 183 -24.78 -14.60 -8.25
N THR A 184 -24.20 -15.66 -8.77
CA THR A 184 -22.76 -15.93 -8.63
C THR A 184 -21.92 -14.88 -9.38
N MET A 185 -22.31 -14.51 -10.59
CA MET A 185 -21.61 -13.48 -11.38
C MET A 185 -21.69 -12.10 -10.73
N THR A 186 -22.88 -11.68 -10.30
CA THR A 186 -23.07 -10.38 -9.64
C THR A 186 -22.35 -10.28 -8.31
N SER A 187 -22.26 -11.39 -7.56
CA SER A 187 -21.47 -11.46 -6.33
C SER A 187 -19.95 -11.37 -6.57
N ALA A 188 -19.49 -11.78 -7.75
CA ALA A 188 -18.07 -11.70 -8.10
C ALA A 188 -17.62 -10.29 -8.49
N VAL A 189 -18.54 -9.38 -8.83
CA VAL A 189 -18.29 -7.98 -9.22
C VAL A 189 -18.74 -6.98 -8.14
N ALA A 190 -19.37 -7.45 -7.09
CA ALA A 190 -19.76 -6.69 -5.90
C ALA A 190 -18.68 -6.78 -4.83
#